data_50b504711ab431768b3b4d1aff425fc2
#
_entry.id   50b504711ab431768b3b4d1aff425fc2
#
_cell.length_a   1.000
_cell.length_b   1.000
_cell.length_c   1.000
_cell.angle_alpha   90.00
_cell.angle_beta   90.00
_cell.angle_gamma   90.00
#
_symmetry.space_group_name_H-M   'P 1'
#
loop_
_entity.id
_entity.type
_entity.pdbx_description
1 polymer ?
#
loop_
_entity_poly.entity_id
_entity_poly.type
_entity_poly.pdbx_seq_one_letter_code
_entity_poly.pdbx_strand_id
1 'polypeptide(L)'
;FIGLTSIVILLIGYRNIPKIAGHLHHVQEGNRFKQIYEIAIAHHHARAFLFMGLIMITGFSVIPYIALYLTSNVGVANSYISLIYLCGGVATLMSSRLIGHMADKYGKVKVFRILAIVSLIPLLVTTNLVPVPLWVVLINSTSFFILISGRMIPAMAIVSQLVEPKIRGTFMSLVGSTQMLASGIASVLAGLVVTITPDGKMEHYNLVGYGAVACGLLTFWLVGYIHSDTKKP
;
A
#
# COMPACT_ATOMS: atom_id res chain seq x y z
N PHE A 1 -3.49 -26.88 -3.02
CA PHE A 1 -2.06 -27.18 -2.91
C PHE A 1 -1.34 -26.10 -2.08
N ILE A 2 -1.42 -24.81 -2.42
CA ILE A 2 -0.72 -23.71 -1.72
C ILE A 2 -1.08 -23.64 -0.22
N GLY A 3 -2.35 -23.81 0.15
CA GLY A 3 -2.78 -23.82 1.55
C GLY A 3 -2.19 -24.99 2.36
N LEU A 4 -2.08 -26.17 1.77
CA LEU A 4 -1.48 -27.35 2.41
C LEU A 4 0.04 -27.16 2.62
N THR A 5 0.74 -26.62 1.63
CA THR A 5 2.18 -26.33 1.78
C THR A 5 2.44 -25.26 2.85
N SER A 6 1.59 -24.23 2.96
CA SER A 6 1.69 -23.23 4.03
C SER A 6 1.49 -23.83 5.42
N ILE A 7 0.52 -24.74 5.59
CA ILE A 7 0.28 -25.42 6.86
C ILE A 7 1.47 -26.31 7.24
N VAL A 8 2.04 -27.05 6.28
CA VAL A 8 3.22 -27.89 6.53
C VAL A 8 4.43 -27.05 6.95
N ILE A 9 4.69 -25.93 6.28
CA ILE A 9 5.77 -25.01 6.64
C ILE A 9 5.56 -24.43 8.04
N LEU A 10 4.33 -24.05 8.38
CA LEU A 10 3.99 -23.56 9.73
C LEU A 10 4.19 -24.63 10.81
N LEU A 11 3.81 -25.88 10.54
CA LEU A 11 3.99 -26.98 11.49
C LEU A 11 5.47 -27.32 11.69
N ILE A 12 6.28 -27.32 10.64
CA ILE A 12 7.72 -27.52 10.73
C ILE A 12 8.37 -26.35 11.48
N GLY A 13 7.97 -25.12 11.16
CA GLY A 13 8.43 -23.92 11.85
C GLY A 13 8.08 -23.94 13.35
N TYR A 14 6.86 -24.27 13.70
CA TYR A 14 6.40 -24.37 15.10
C TYR A 14 7.20 -25.38 15.92
N ARG A 15 7.60 -26.49 15.31
CA ARG A 15 8.38 -27.55 15.98
C ARG A 15 9.84 -27.13 16.24
N ASN A 16 10.38 -26.22 15.42
CA ASN A 16 11.80 -25.80 15.46
C ASN A 16 11.99 -24.41 16.12
N ILE A 17 10.92 -23.68 16.45
CA ILE A 17 11.03 -22.38 17.12
C ILE A 17 11.28 -22.61 18.62
N PRO A 18 12.42 -22.14 19.18
CA PRO A 18 12.64 -22.20 20.63
C PRO A 18 11.55 -21.38 21.33
N LYS A 19 11.03 -21.95 22.44
CA LYS A 19 10.03 -21.26 23.27
C LYS A 19 10.66 -20.03 23.93
N ILE A 20 10.52 -18.87 23.27
CA ILE A 20 10.97 -17.59 23.81
C ILE A 20 9.93 -17.14 24.85
N ALA A 21 10.12 -17.54 26.11
CA ALA A 21 9.21 -17.21 27.21
C ALA A 21 9.52 -15.85 27.89
N GLY A 22 10.64 -15.21 27.55
CA GLY A 22 11.13 -14.01 28.25
C GLY A 22 10.22 -12.79 28.18
N HIS A 23 9.30 -12.71 27.18
CA HIS A 23 8.33 -11.61 27.07
C HIS A 23 7.01 -11.88 27.80
N LEU A 24 6.78 -13.11 28.31
CA LEU A 24 5.56 -13.44 29.05
C LEU A 24 5.55 -12.86 30.48
N HIS A 25 6.71 -12.46 31.01
CA HIS A 25 6.83 -11.84 32.34
C HIS A 25 6.43 -10.36 32.38
N HIS A 26 6.14 -9.73 31.23
CA HIS A 26 5.61 -8.37 31.15
C HIS A 26 4.14 -8.34 30.68
N VAL A 27 3.30 -9.18 31.27
CA VAL A 27 1.85 -9.00 31.15
C VAL A 27 1.50 -7.74 31.94
N GLN A 28 1.32 -6.62 31.23
CA GLN A 28 0.79 -5.42 31.87
C GLN A 28 -0.64 -5.74 32.34
N GLU A 29 -0.85 -5.72 33.64
CA GLU A 29 -2.16 -5.63 34.28
C GLU A 29 -2.75 -4.25 33.97
N GLY A 30 -3.42 -4.15 32.84
CA GLY A 30 -4.10 -2.94 32.37
C GLY A 30 -5.24 -3.31 31.44
N ASN A 31 -6.30 -2.52 31.45
CA ASN A 31 -7.40 -2.70 30.53
C ASN A 31 -6.90 -2.51 29.07
N ARG A 32 -6.70 -3.62 28.36
CA ARG A 32 -6.17 -3.64 26.98
C ARG A 32 -7.00 -2.76 26.05
N PHE A 33 -8.32 -2.70 26.26
CA PHE A 33 -9.20 -1.82 25.48
C PHE A 33 -8.89 -0.35 25.71
N LYS A 34 -8.61 0.05 26.96
CA LYS A 34 -8.22 1.41 27.29
C LYS A 34 -6.89 1.79 26.63
N GLN A 35 -5.92 0.90 26.63
CA GLN A 35 -4.63 1.12 25.96
C GLN A 35 -4.78 1.26 24.44
N ILE A 36 -5.59 0.41 23.79
CA ILE A 36 -5.89 0.50 22.36
C ILE A 36 -6.56 1.85 22.05
N TYR A 37 -7.52 2.26 22.86
CA TYR A 37 -8.24 3.52 22.71
C TYR A 37 -7.31 4.73 22.88
N GLU A 38 -6.44 4.74 23.89
CA GLU A 38 -5.44 5.79 24.10
C GLU A 38 -4.46 5.90 22.92
N ILE A 39 -4.00 4.78 22.38
CA ILE A 39 -3.14 4.75 21.18
C ILE A 39 -3.88 5.28 19.97
N ALA A 40 -5.15 4.91 19.77
CA ALA A 40 -5.95 5.31 18.62
C ALA A 40 -6.25 6.82 18.60
N ILE A 41 -6.47 7.44 19.77
CA ILE A 41 -6.85 8.87 19.89
C ILE A 41 -5.63 9.80 19.97
N ALA A 42 -4.45 9.28 20.33
CA ALA A 42 -3.27 10.12 20.45
C ALA A 42 -3.00 10.92 19.16
N HIS A 43 -2.93 12.25 19.28
CA HIS A 43 -2.87 13.19 18.14
C HIS A 43 -1.68 12.92 17.20
N HIS A 44 -0.57 12.45 17.77
CA HIS A 44 0.62 12.06 16.98
C HIS A 44 0.38 10.81 16.14
N HIS A 45 -0.43 9.88 16.63
CA HIS A 45 -0.77 8.64 15.92
C HIS A 45 -1.80 8.88 14.82
N ALA A 46 -2.73 9.84 15.01
CA ALA A 46 -3.76 10.17 14.01
C ALA A 46 -3.15 10.59 12.66
N ARG A 47 -2.02 11.33 12.68
CA ARG A 47 -1.29 11.69 11.46
C ARG A 47 -0.70 10.48 10.75
N ALA A 48 -0.20 9.49 11.50
CA ALA A 48 0.31 8.26 10.94
C ALA A 48 -0.80 7.41 10.32
N PHE A 49 -1.97 7.32 10.98
CA PHE A 49 -3.14 6.62 10.45
C PHE A 49 -3.66 7.30 9.17
N LEU A 50 -3.78 8.63 9.18
CA LEU A 50 -4.18 9.40 8.00
C LEU A 50 -3.18 9.19 6.85
N PHE A 51 -1.90 9.25 7.11
CA PHE A 51 -0.84 9.05 6.13
C PHE A 51 -0.93 7.65 5.48
N MET A 52 -1.04 6.61 6.30
CA MET A 52 -1.14 5.23 5.82
C MET A 52 -2.46 4.98 5.09
N GLY A 53 -3.55 5.58 5.58
CA GLY A 53 -4.84 5.54 4.90
C GLY A 53 -4.81 6.18 3.52
N LEU A 54 -4.23 7.38 3.39
CA LEU A 54 -4.09 8.07 2.10
C LEU A 54 -3.22 7.30 1.10
N ILE A 55 -2.17 6.62 1.58
CA ILE A 55 -1.37 5.72 0.73
C ILE A 55 -2.25 4.60 0.17
N MET A 56 -3.10 3.99 1.01
CA MET A 56 -4.02 2.95 0.56
C MET A 56 -5.06 3.48 -0.42
N ILE A 57 -5.67 4.63 -0.13
CA ILE A 57 -6.64 5.28 -1.01
C ILE A 57 -6.03 5.52 -2.39
N THR A 58 -4.82 6.05 -2.47
CA THR A 58 -4.14 6.33 -3.76
C THR A 58 -4.00 5.07 -4.62
N GLY A 59 -3.72 3.90 -4.04
CA GLY A 59 -3.54 2.65 -4.80
C GLY A 59 -4.86 1.91 -5.03
N PHE A 60 -5.64 1.72 -3.98
CA PHE A 60 -6.83 0.86 -4.00
C PHE A 60 -8.07 1.49 -4.62
N SER A 61 -8.06 2.80 -4.91
CA SER A 61 -9.06 3.39 -5.82
C SER A 61 -8.87 2.94 -7.27
N VAL A 62 -7.62 2.62 -7.68
CA VAL A 62 -7.27 2.30 -9.07
C VAL A 62 -7.13 0.79 -9.30
N ILE A 63 -6.40 0.09 -8.43
CA ILE A 63 -6.02 -1.33 -8.61
C ILE A 63 -7.19 -2.27 -8.96
N PRO A 64 -8.35 -2.23 -8.29
CA PRO A 64 -9.44 -3.17 -8.57
C PRO A 64 -10.01 -3.06 -9.98
N TYR A 65 -9.88 -1.90 -10.61
CA TYR A 65 -10.49 -1.59 -11.91
C TYR A 65 -9.52 -1.71 -13.08
N ILE A 66 -8.21 -1.92 -12.83
CA ILE A 66 -7.18 -1.99 -13.88
C ILE A 66 -7.52 -3.07 -14.92
N ALA A 67 -7.81 -4.30 -14.47
CA ALA A 67 -8.07 -5.41 -15.39
C ALA A 67 -9.29 -5.13 -16.29
N LEU A 68 -10.37 -4.64 -15.69
CA LEU A 68 -11.59 -4.31 -16.43
C LEU A 68 -11.33 -3.18 -17.43
N TYR A 69 -10.64 -2.12 -17.04
CA TYR A 69 -10.31 -1.00 -17.92
C TYR A 69 -9.41 -1.42 -19.08
N LEU A 70 -8.39 -2.24 -18.82
CA LEU A 70 -7.49 -2.72 -19.87
C LEU A 70 -8.21 -3.60 -20.89
N THR A 71 -9.18 -4.41 -20.47
CA THR A 71 -9.93 -5.27 -21.39
C THR A 71 -11.02 -4.51 -22.15
N SER A 72 -11.78 -3.66 -21.47
CA SER A 72 -12.93 -2.97 -22.06
C SER A 72 -12.58 -1.72 -22.87
N ASN A 73 -11.57 -0.96 -22.44
CA ASN A 73 -11.24 0.33 -23.07
C ASN A 73 -9.97 0.28 -23.93
N VAL A 74 -8.95 -0.45 -23.47
CA VAL A 74 -7.66 -0.54 -24.19
C VAL A 74 -7.65 -1.67 -25.21
N GLY A 75 -8.52 -2.68 -25.04
CA GLY A 75 -8.63 -3.82 -25.96
C GLY A 75 -7.60 -4.93 -25.70
N VAL A 76 -7.06 -5.00 -24.48
CA VAL A 76 -6.14 -6.07 -24.09
C VAL A 76 -6.93 -7.39 -23.95
N ALA A 77 -6.50 -8.43 -24.63
CA ALA A 77 -7.14 -9.74 -24.50
C ALA A 77 -7.00 -10.28 -23.07
N ASN A 78 -8.06 -10.91 -22.56
CA ASN A 78 -8.12 -11.46 -21.20
C ASN A 78 -6.94 -12.41 -20.87
N SER A 79 -6.42 -13.14 -21.87
CA SER A 79 -5.26 -14.02 -21.73
C SER A 79 -3.99 -13.31 -21.29
N TYR A 80 -3.83 -12.02 -21.62
CA TYR A 80 -2.65 -11.23 -21.25
C TYR A 80 -2.76 -10.56 -19.87
N ILE A 81 -3.95 -10.53 -19.26
CA ILE A 81 -4.12 -9.94 -17.92
C ILE A 81 -3.26 -10.66 -16.88
N SER A 82 -3.23 -11.99 -16.91
CA SER A 82 -2.38 -12.78 -16.01
C SER A 82 -0.88 -12.46 -16.19
N LEU A 83 -0.44 -12.23 -17.43
CA LEU A 83 0.94 -11.86 -17.74
C LEU A 83 1.28 -10.48 -17.17
N ILE A 84 0.37 -9.51 -17.27
CA ILE A 84 0.55 -8.15 -16.73
C ILE A 84 0.77 -8.20 -15.20
N TYR A 85 -0.09 -8.94 -14.49
CA TYR A 85 0.05 -9.11 -13.03
C TYR A 85 1.30 -9.90 -12.65
N LEU A 86 1.67 -10.92 -13.44
CA LEU A 86 2.88 -11.70 -13.20
C LEU A 86 4.14 -10.84 -13.35
N CYS A 87 4.24 -10.09 -14.45
CA CYS A 87 5.36 -9.16 -14.67
C CYS A 87 5.45 -8.11 -13.56
N GLY A 88 4.32 -7.51 -13.19
CA GLY A 88 4.24 -6.55 -12.09
C GLY A 88 4.66 -7.15 -10.76
N GLY A 89 4.18 -8.35 -10.43
CA GLY A 89 4.50 -9.06 -9.19
C GLY A 89 5.99 -9.42 -9.08
N VAL A 90 6.55 -10.04 -10.13
CA VAL A 90 7.98 -10.40 -10.18
C VAL A 90 8.85 -9.15 -10.07
N ALA A 91 8.54 -8.12 -10.84
CA ALA A 91 9.30 -6.87 -10.81
C ALA A 91 9.22 -6.17 -9.44
N THR A 92 8.05 -6.22 -8.77
CA THR A 92 7.89 -5.71 -7.40
C THR A 92 8.74 -6.48 -6.39
N LEU A 93 8.80 -7.81 -6.49
CA LEU A 93 9.66 -8.62 -5.63
C LEU A 93 11.15 -8.26 -5.78
N MET A 94 11.61 -8.11 -7.02
CA MET A 94 12.99 -7.75 -7.31
C MET A 94 13.33 -6.32 -6.84
N SER A 95 12.43 -5.37 -7.10
CA SER A 95 12.64 -3.96 -6.75
C SER A 95 12.52 -3.68 -5.25
N SER A 96 11.78 -4.50 -4.50
CA SER A 96 11.55 -4.29 -3.06
C SER A 96 12.85 -4.25 -2.24
N ARG A 97 13.78 -5.15 -2.52
CA ARG A 97 15.10 -5.18 -1.87
C ARG A 97 15.93 -3.93 -2.20
N LEU A 98 15.90 -3.50 -3.47
CA LEU A 98 16.59 -2.30 -3.92
C LEU A 98 16.02 -1.05 -3.24
N ILE A 99 14.70 -0.91 -3.20
CA ILE A 99 14.02 0.21 -2.56
C ILE A 99 14.32 0.25 -1.05
N GLY A 100 14.32 -0.91 -0.38
CA GLY A 100 14.71 -1.02 1.03
C GLY A 100 16.13 -0.51 1.26
N HIS A 101 17.09 -0.99 0.48
CA HIS A 101 18.49 -0.54 0.55
C HIS A 101 18.64 0.97 0.28
N MET A 102 17.90 1.50 -0.72
CA MET A 102 17.90 2.94 -1.00
C MET A 102 17.32 3.74 0.18
N ALA A 103 16.25 3.25 0.81
CA ALA A 103 15.63 3.90 1.96
C ALA A 103 16.57 3.96 3.17
N ASP A 104 17.37 2.92 3.39
CA ASP A 104 18.38 2.89 4.46
C ASP A 104 19.56 3.80 4.15
N LYS A 105 20.04 3.81 2.88
CA LYS A 105 21.21 4.59 2.45
C LYS A 105 20.94 6.09 2.33
N TYR A 106 19.81 6.47 1.72
CA TYR A 106 19.50 7.88 1.36
C TYR A 106 18.47 8.53 2.30
N GLY A 107 17.94 7.77 3.24
CA GLY A 107 16.91 8.21 4.18
C GLY A 107 15.48 7.92 3.72
N LYS A 108 14.70 7.37 4.64
CA LYS A 108 13.34 6.84 4.39
C LYS A 108 12.39 7.90 3.85
N VAL A 109 12.41 9.11 4.42
CA VAL A 109 11.53 10.21 3.99
C VAL A 109 11.85 10.69 2.58
N LYS A 110 13.14 10.81 2.24
CA LYS A 110 13.57 11.24 0.91
C LYS A 110 13.15 10.23 -0.15
N VAL A 111 13.41 8.95 0.11
CA VAL A 111 13.05 7.87 -0.83
C VAL A 111 11.54 7.76 -0.96
N PHE A 112 10.78 7.85 0.15
CA PHE A 112 9.32 7.88 0.10
C PHE A 112 8.81 9.02 -0.79
N ARG A 113 9.31 10.25 -0.61
CA ARG A 113 8.88 11.42 -1.40
C ARG A 113 9.12 11.24 -2.89
N ILE A 114 10.30 10.71 -3.27
CA ILE A 114 10.62 10.44 -4.66
C ILE A 114 9.65 9.41 -5.24
N LEU A 115 9.45 8.29 -4.55
CA LEU A 115 8.53 7.24 -4.98
C LEU A 115 7.08 7.73 -5.03
N ALA A 116 6.65 8.54 -4.06
CA ALA A 116 5.31 9.10 -4.03
C ALA A 116 5.02 9.95 -5.28
N ILE A 117 5.92 10.85 -5.67
CA ILE A 117 5.75 11.69 -6.85
C ILE A 117 5.88 10.88 -8.15
N VAL A 118 6.93 10.06 -8.27
CA VAL A 118 7.16 9.27 -9.49
C VAL A 118 6.05 8.27 -9.75
N SER A 119 5.42 7.71 -8.69
CA SER A 119 4.30 6.78 -8.82
C SER A 119 3.03 7.40 -9.41
N LEU A 120 2.88 8.73 -9.35
CA LEU A 120 1.72 9.42 -9.93
C LEU A 120 1.72 9.38 -11.45
N ILE A 121 2.90 9.27 -12.08
CA ILE A 121 3.03 9.22 -13.56
C ILE A 121 2.34 7.94 -14.10
N PRO A 122 2.79 6.71 -13.73
CA PRO A 122 2.14 5.52 -14.26
C PRO A 122 0.69 5.35 -13.76
N LEU A 123 0.32 5.96 -12.62
CA LEU A 123 -1.06 5.98 -12.15
C LEU A 123 -1.95 6.80 -13.10
N LEU A 124 -1.54 8.01 -13.46
CA LEU A 124 -2.25 8.84 -14.43
C LEU A 124 -2.31 8.19 -15.81
N VAL A 125 -1.20 7.62 -16.27
CA VAL A 125 -1.19 6.90 -17.55
C VAL A 125 -2.17 5.74 -17.52
N THR A 126 -2.19 4.92 -16.44
CA THR A 126 -3.09 3.77 -16.32
C THR A 126 -4.56 4.18 -16.42
N THR A 127 -4.95 5.28 -15.75
CA THR A 127 -6.36 5.71 -15.70
C THR A 127 -6.83 6.50 -16.93
N ASN A 128 -5.91 6.87 -17.82
CA ASN A 128 -6.18 7.61 -19.06
C ASN A 128 -5.67 6.85 -20.30
N LEU A 129 -5.37 5.55 -20.16
CA LEU A 129 -4.74 4.80 -21.23
C LEU A 129 -5.72 4.59 -22.40
N VAL A 130 -5.28 4.95 -23.60
CA VAL A 130 -5.99 4.67 -24.86
C VAL A 130 -5.55 3.33 -25.45
N PRO A 131 -6.21 2.79 -26.49
CA PRO A 131 -5.74 1.61 -27.19
C PRO A 131 -4.29 1.77 -27.67
N VAL A 132 -3.38 0.96 -27.11
CA VAL A 132 -1.93 0.99 -27.40
C VAL A 132 -1.41 -0.45 -27.50
N PRO A 133 -0.24 -0.67 -28.12
CA PRO A 133 0.38 -1.99 -28.18
C PRO A 133 0.64 -2.57 -26.78
N LEU A 134 0.56 -3.90 -26.67
CA LEU A 134 0.69 -4.64 -25.39
C LEU A 134 1.99 -4.31 -24.61
N TRP A 135 3.09 -4.09 -25.32
CA TRP A 135 4.36 -3.78 -24.66
C TRP A 135 4.32 -2.45 -23.88
N VAL A 136 3.56 -1.46 -24.36
CA VAL A 136 3.33 -0.17 -23.64
C VAL A 136 2.54 -0.44 -22.37
N VAL A 137 1.47 -1.25 -22.46
CA VAL A 137 0.67 -1.66 -21.29
C VAL A 137 1.55 -2.37 -20.26
N LEU A 138 2.39 -3.31 -20.69
CA LEU A 138 3.29 -4.06 -19.80
C LEU A 138 4.29 -3.14 -19.08
N ILE A 139 4.93 -2.21 -19.79
CA ILE A 139 5.88 -1.26 -19.20
C ILE A 139 5.17 -0.38 -18.16
N ASN A 140 4.03 0.20 -18.54
CA ASN A 140 3.30 1.09 -17.65
C ASN A 140 2.78 0.36 -16.41
N SER A 141 2.13 -0.79 -16.59
CA SER A 141 1.58 -1.57 -15.47
C SER A 141 2.67 -2.10 -14.55
N THR A 142 3.80 -2.55 -15.09
CA THR A 142 4.95 -3.00 -14.29
C THR A 142 5.51 -1.84 -13.47
N SER A 143 5.70 -0.67 -14.08
CA SER A 143 6.15 0.54 -13.40
C SER A 143 5.16 0.97 -12.31
N PHE A 144 3.86 0.90 -12.59
CA PHE A 144 2.79 1.19 -11.63
C PHE A 144 2.91 0.28 -10.39
N PHE A 145 3.00 -1.04 -10.57
CA PHE A 145 3.09 -1.98 -9.44
C PHE A 145 4.38 -1.80 -8.64
N ILE A 146 5.53 -1.60 -9.28
CA ILE A 146 6.81 -1.34 -8.60
C ILE A 146 6.70 -0.09 -7.71
N LEU A 147 6.20 1.02 -8.25
CA LEU A 147 6.22 2.31 -7.57
C LEU A 147 5.13 2.42 -6.49
N ILE A 148 3.92 1.93 -6.79
CA ILE A 148 2.80 1.95 -5.83
C ILE A 148 3.08 1.03 -4.63
N SER A 149 3.61 -0.17 -4.87
CA SER A 149 4.00 -1.08 -3.78
C SER A 149 5.29 -0.64 -3.10
N GLY A 150 6.25 -0.16 -3.88
CA GLY A 150 7.58 0.21 -3.39
C GLY A 150 7.56 1.32 -2.35
N ARG A 151 6.67 2.31 -2.46
CA ARG A 151 6.53 3.39 -1.47
C ARG A 151 6.06 2.91 -0.09
N MET A 152 5.45 1.72 -0.01
CA MET A 152 5.03 1.14 1.27
C MET A 152 6.22 0.79 2.17
N ILE A 153 7.35 0.41 1.59
CA ILE A 153 8.55 0.00 2.34
C ILE A 153 9.08 1.15 3.22
N PRO A 154 9.44 2.32 2.66
CA PRO A 154 9.86 3.44 3.50
C PRO A 154 8.73 3.99 4.38
N ALA A 155 7.46 3.96 3.94
CA ALA A 155 6.33 4.41 4.73
C ALA A 155 6.16 3.61 6.02
N MET A 156 6.15 2.27 5.92
CA MET A 156 6.07 1.37 7.09
C MET A 156 7.27 1.56 8.03
N ALA A 157 8.47 1.76 7.48
CA ALA A 157 9.67 2.00 8.26
C ALA A 157 9.64 3.35 9.01
N ILE A 158 9.03 4.40 8.43
CA ILE A 158 8.82 5.70 9.09
C ILE A 158 7.80 5.55 10.23
N VAL A 159 6.64 4.96 9.93
CA VAL A 159 5.53 4.85 10.88
C VAL A 159 5.88 3.95 12.06
N SER A 160 6.62 2.85 11.84
CA SER A 160 7.05 1.95 12.93
C SER A 160 8.03 2.59 13.93
N GLN A 161 8.66 3.71 13.57
CA GLN A 161 9.60 4.45 14.43
C GLN A 161 8.93 5.52 15.29
N LEU A 162 7.63 5.79 15.08
CA LEU A 162 6.88 6.80 15.84
C LEU A 162 6.57 6.39 17.27
N VAL A 163 6.63 5.11 17.56
CA VAL A 163 6.21 4.57 18.84
C VAL A 163 7.32 3.74 19.49
N GLU A 164 7.29 3.71 20.82
CA GLU A 164 8.18 2.87 21.61
C GLU A 164 8.01 1.38 21.29
N PRO A 165 9.07 0.57 21.43
CA PRO A 165 9.01 -0.87 21.19
C PRO A 165 7.89 -1.60 21.95
N LYS A 166 7.55 -1.11 23.15
CA LYS A 166 6.55 -1.69 24.05
C LYS A 166 5.12 -1.70 23.48
N ILE A 167 4.74 -0.65 22.75
CA ILE A 167 3.39 -0.49 22.19
C ILE A 167 3.36 -0.70 20.66
N ARG A 168 4.53 -0.92 20.04
CA ARG A 168 4.68 -1.02 18.59
C ARG A 168 3.77 -2.08 17.96
N GLY A 169 3.63 -3.25 18.61
CA GLY A 169 2.76 -4.31 18.08
C GLY A 169 1.30 -3.87 17.98
N THR A 170 0.74 -3.29 19.04
CA THR A 170 -0.64 -2.78 19.06
C THR A 170 -0.82 -1.64 18.06
N PHE A 171 0.13 -0.71 18.01
CA PHE A 171 0.10 0.41 17.07
C PHE A 171 0.11 -0.07 15.61
N MET A 172 1.00 -1.00 15.25
CA MET A 172 1.08 -1.54 13.89
C MET A 172 -0.17 -2.36 13.51
N SER A 173 -0.83 -3.01 14.47
CA SER A 173 -2.14 -3.65 14.24
C SER A 173 -3.22 -2.61 13.89
N LEU A 174 -3.26 -1.48 14.60
CA LEU A 174 -4.18 -0.37 14.30
C LEU A 174 -3.87 0.26 12.93
N VAL A 175 -2.58 0.43 12.60
CA VAL A 175 -2.16 0.86 11.26
C VAL A 175 -2.68 -0.10 10.20
N GLY A 176 -2.52 -1.41 10.39
CA GLY A 176 -3.04 -2.43 9.46
C GLY A 176 -4.56 -2.37 9.31
N SER A 177 -5.30 -2.21 10.41
CA SER A 177 -6.76 -2.02 10.38
C SER A 177 -7.16 -0.77 9.60
N THR A 178 -6.48 0.35 9.83
CA THR A 178 -6.70 1.60 9.09
C THR A 178 -6.45 1.42 7.59
N GLN A 179 -5.40 0.70 7.21
CA GLN A 179 -5.08 0.39 5.82
C GLN A 179 -6.19 -0.44 5.15
N MET A 180 -6.68 -1.48 5.83
CA MET A 180 -7.77 -2.32 5.30
C MET A 180 -9.07 -1.53 5.12
N LEU A 181 -9.44 -0.73 6.13
CA LEU A 181 -10.62 0.16 6.03
C LEU A 181 -10.47 1.17 4.90
N ALA A 182 -9.32 1.84 4.80
CA ALA A 182 -9.06 2.83 3.76
C ALA A 182 -9.09 2.21 2.36
N SER A 183 -8.54 1.00 2.18
CA SER A 183 -8.57 0.29 0.90
C SER A 183 -10.00 -0.11 0.49
N GLY A 184 -10.80 -0.59 1.45
CA GLY A 184 -12.21 -0.91 1.21
C GLY A 184 -13.03 0.33 0.82
N ILE A 185 -12.90 1.41 1.60
CA ILE A 185 -13.57 2.69 1.31
C ILE A 185 -13.15 3.22 -0.07
N ALA A 186 -11.86 3.19 -0.40
CA ALA A 186 -11.34 3.65 -1.68
C ALA A 186 -11.93 2.87 -2.86
N SER A 187 -12.00 1.54 -2.74
CA SER A 187 -12.58 0.69 -3.79
C SER A 187 -14.07 0.96 -4.00
N VAL A 188 -14.82 1.14 -2.91
CA VAL A 188 -16.25 1.46 -2.98
C VAL A 188 -16.47 2.84 -3.60
N LEU A 189 -15.75 3.87 -3.13
CA LEU A 189 -15.88 5.23 -3.68
C LEU A 189 -15.50 5.28 -5.17
N ALA A 190 -14.45 4.58 -5.57
CA ALA A 190 -14.09 4.45 -6.99
C ALA A 190 -15.19 3.78 -7.79
N GLY A 191 -15.82 2.73 -7.24
CA GLY A 191 -16.95 2.04 -7.90
C GLY A 191 -18.21 2.89 -8.06
N LEU A 192 -18.42 3.88 -7.17
CA LEU A 192 -19.52 4.84 -7.30
C LEU A 192 -19.27 5.90 -8.39
N VAL A 193 -18.02 6.18 -8.71
CA VAL A 193 -17.62 7.14 -9.74
C VAL A 193 -17.56 6.48 -11.12
N VAL A 194 -17.07 5.25 -11.18
CA VAL A 194 -16.92 4.50 -12.43
C VAL A 194 -18.28 4.04 -12.93
N THR A 195 -18.58 4.29 -14.20
CA THR A 195 -19.79 3.81 -14.86
C THR A 195 -19.42 2.88 -16.02
N ILE A 196 -20.29 1.91 -16.28
CA ILE A 196 -20.12 0.98 -17.42
C ILE A 196 -21.22 1.31 -18.42
N THR A 197 -20.82 1.68 -19.64
CA THR A 197 -21.78 1.97 -20.74
C THR A 197 -22.44 0.68 -21.25
N PRO A 198 -23.58 0.79 -21.99
CA PRO A 198 -24.18 -0.38 -22.65
C PRO A 198 -23.23 -1.14 -23.57
N ASP A 199 -22.27 -0.44 -24.16
CA ASP A 199 -21.21 -1.02 -25.03
C ASP A 199 -20.08 -1.71 -24.22
N GLY A 200 -20.20 -1.80 -22.90
CA GLY A 200 -19.24 -2.45 -22.01
C GLY A 200 -17.99 -1.65 -21.72
N LYS A 201 -17.91 -0.38 -22.15
CA LYS A 201 -16.76 0.51 -21.85
C LYS A 201 -16.89 1.13 -20.46
N MET A 202 -15.74 1.32 -19.83
CA MET A 202 -15.64 1.99 -18.53
C MET A 202 -15.44 3.48 -18.72
N GLU A 203 -16.31 4.30 -18.15
CA GLU A 203 -16.23 5.76 -18.11
C GLU A 203 -15.86 6.28 -16.72
N HIS A 204 -15.37 7.51 -16.67
CA HIS A 204 -15.00 8.24 -15.44
C HIS A 204 -13.82 7.63 -14.64
N TYR A 205 -13.10 6.63 -15.17
CA TYR A 205 -11.93 6.08 -14.50
C TYR A 205 -10.79 7.09 -14.37
N ASN A 206 -10.69 8.04 -15.30
CA ASN A 206 -9.78 9.18 -15.23
C ASN A 206 -10.04 10.07 -14.01
N LEU A 207 -11.32 10.28 -13.61
CA LEU A 207 -11.67 11.05 -12.41
C LEU A 207 -11.16 10.35 -11.13
N VAL A 208 -11.28 9.02 -11.10
CA VAL A 208 -10.69 8.23 -10.00
C VAL A 208 -9.17 8.42 -9.95
N GLY A 209 -8.51 8.43 -11.12
CA GLY A 209 -7.09 8.72 -11.24
C GLY A 209 -6.71 10.09 -10.69
N TYR A 210 -7.45 11.13 -11.02
CA TYR A 210 -7.20 12.48 -10.51
C TYR A 210 -7.39 12.58 -9.00
N GLY A 211 -8.44 11.94 -8.45
CA GLY A 211 -8.64 11.84 -7.01
C GLY A 211 -7.49 11.09 -6.30
N ALA A 212 -7.02 10.00 -6.89
CA ALA A 212 -5.88 9.25 -6.39
C ALA A 212 -4.59 10.10 -6.39
N VAL A 213 -4.37 10.91 -7.44
CA VAL A 213 -3.23 11.84 -7.50
C VAL A 213 -3.31 12.88 -6.38
N ALA A 214 -4.47 13.47 -6.15
CA ALA A 214 -4.66 14.44 -5.07
C ALA A 214 -4.31 13.82 -3.71
N CYS A 215 -4.79 12.59 -3.42
CA CYS A 215 -4.42 11.85 -2.21
C CYS A 215 -2.91 11.55 -2.16
N GLY A 216 -2.30 11.18 -3.28
CA GLY A 216 -0.86 10.93 -3.37
C GLY A 216 -0.02 12.17 -3.06
N LEU A 217 -0.42 13.34 -3.56
CA LEU A 217 0.22 14.61 -3.25
C LEU A 217 0.10 14.98 -1.77
N LEU A 218 -1.05 14.71 -1.15
CA LEU A 218 -1.23 14.91 0.27
C LEU A 218 -0.27 14.04 1.10
N THR A 219 0.01 12.80 0.68
CA THR A 219 1.00 11.96 1.38
C THR A 219 2.41 12.52 1.30
N PHE A 220 2.78 13.17 0.18
CA PHE A 220 4.08 13.82 0.01
C PHE A 220 4.31 14.94 1.04
N TRP A 221 3.27 15.75 1.31
CA TRP A 221 3.33 16.80 2.32
C TRP A 221 3.30 16.22 3.74
N LEU A 222 2.41 15.27 3.99
CA LEU A 222 2.16 14.72 5.32
C LEU A 222 3.38 13.99 5.90
N VAL A 223 4.17 13.30 5.07
CA VAL A 223 5.39 12.62 5.52
C VAL A 223 6.41 13.57 6.16
N GLY A 224 6.45 14.83 5.72
CA GLY A 224 7.34 15.85 6.31
C GLY A 224 6.97 16.17 7.75
N TYR A 225 5.68 16.30 8.04
CA TYR A 225 5.19 16.57 9.41
C TYR A 225 5.40 15.37 10.33
N ILE A 226 5.22 14.16 9.85
CA ILE A 226 5.46 12.94 10.62
C ILE A 226 6.93 12.83 11.02
N HIS A 227 7.85 13.16 10.13
CA HIS A 227 9.28 13.09 10.42
C HIS A 227 9.73 14.16 11.42
N SER A 228 9.08 15.32 11.48
CA SER A 228 9.40 16.34 12.47
C SER A 228 9.03 15.90 13.89
N ASP A 229 7.96 15.10 14.02
CA ASP A 229 7.52 14.59 15.31
C ASP A 229 8.47 13.50 15.88
N THR A 230 9.20 12.77 15.02
CA THR A 230 10.22 11.78 15.45
C THR A 230 11.51 12.41 15.98
N LYS A 231 11.73 13.70 15.72
CA LYS A 231 12.95 14.42 16.13
C LYS A 231 12.78 15.28 17.38
N LYS A 232 11.58 15.38 17.93
CA LYS A 232 11.36 16.05 19.22
C LYS A 232 11.71 15.05 20.33
N PRO A 233 12.64 15.44 21.25
CA PRO A 233 13.05 14.62 22.39
C PRO A 233 11.89 14.36 23.33
#